data_632ccc9d5a89d617efc4be4df2f20fb6
#
_entry.id   632ccc9d5a89d617efc4be4df2f20fb6
#
_cell.length_a   1.000
_cell.length_b   1.000
_cell.length_c   1.000
_cell.angle_alpha   90.00
_cell.angle_beta   90.00
_cell.angle_gamma   90.00
#
_symmetry.space_group_name_H-M   'P 1'
#
loop_
_entity.id
_entity.type
_entity.pdbx_description
1 polymer ?
#
loop_
_entity_poly.entity_id
_entity_poly.type
_entity_poly.pdbx_seq_one_letter_code
_entity_poly.pdbx_strand_id
1 'polypeptide(L)'
;MRFLHTMLRVGNLQRSIDFYTQVLGMQLLRTSENPDYKYSLAFLGFDGGNPGQAEIELTYNWGVESYELGTAYGHIALAVPDVYAACEKIKANGGNVTREAGPVKGGTSVIAFVVDPDGYKIELIQRSGTSTPA
;
A
#
# COMPACT_ATOMS: atom_id res chain seq x y z
N MET A 1 20.10 -2.56 -12.96
CA MET A 1 19.34 -1.62 -12.13
C MET A 1 17.90 -2.10 -12.05
N ARG A 2 17.27 -2.07 -10.87
CA ARG A 2 15.84 -2.39 -10.70
C ARG A 2 15.28 -1.66 -9.48
N PHE A 3 13.98 -1.48 -9.41
CA PHE A 3 13.35 -0.95 -8.21
C PHE A 3 13.46 -1.97 -7.08
N LEU A 4 13.96 -1.54 -5.91
CA LEU A 4 13.99 -2.35 -4.71
C LEU A 4 12.75 -2.10 -3.87
N HIS A 5 12.53 -0.85 -3.49
CA HIS A 5 11.40 -0.50 -2.66
C HIS A 5 11.04 0.97 -2.79
N THR A 6 9.82 1.30 -2.36
CA THR A 6 9.38 2.66 -2.08
C THR A 6 9.22 2.78 -0.58
N MET A 7 9.80 3.82 0.03
CA MET A 7 9.74 4.03 1.47
C MET A 7 8.66 5.05 1.81
N LEU A 8 7.84 4.70 2.80
CA LEU A 8 6.81 5.56 3.36
C LEU A 8 7.05 5.72 4.87
N ARG A 9 6.99 6.96 5.35
CA ARG A 9 7.05 7.23 6.79
C ARG A 9 5.66 7.11 7.37
N VAL A 10 5.54 6.38 8.48
CA VAL A 10 4.25 6.07 9.10
C VAL A 10 4.24 6.48 10.57
N GLY A 11 3.07 6.85 11.06
CA GLY A 11 2.91 7.30 12.45
C GLY A 11 2.71 6.17 13.45
N ASN A 12 2.41 4.97 12.98
CA ASN A 12 2.23 3.78 13.81
C ASN A 12 2.52 2.55 12.96
N LEU A 13 3.63 1.87 13.26
CA LEU A 13 4.10 0.79 12.41
C LEU A 13 3.13 -0.38 12.34
N GLN A 14 2.62 -0.84 13.49
CA GLN A 14 1.71 -1.99 13.51
C GLN A 14 0.39 -1.70 12.79
N ARG A 15 -0.16 -0.51 12.95
CA ARG A 15 -1.37 -0.09 12.25
C ARG A 15 -1.16 -0.14 10.73
N SER A 16 -0.02 0.31 10.26
CA SER A 16 0.29 0.30 8.82
C SER A 16 0.58 -1.11 8.32
N ILE A 17 1.30 -1.93 9.10
CA ILE A 17 1.50 -3.35 8.76
C ILE A 17 0.13 -4.03 8.61
N ASP A 18 -0.77 -3.82 9.55
CA ASP A 18 -2.10 -4.43 9.50
C ASP A 18 -2.89 -4.00 8.26
N PHE A 19 -2.80 -2.72 7.90
CA PHE A 19 -3.46 -2.23 6.71
C PHE A 19 -2.92 -2.92 5.45
N TYR A 20 -1.62 -2.90 5.25
CA TYR A 20 -1.02 -3.46 4.03
C TYR A 20 -1.16 -4.97 3.95
N THR A 21 -1.20 -5.68 5.08
CA THR A 21 -1.39 -7.13 5.09
C THR A 21 -2.85 -7.53 5.08
N GLN A 22 -3.65 -7.05 6.02
CA GLN A 22 -5.04 -7.52 6.20
C GLN A 22 -6.00 -6.87 5.20
N VAL A 23 -5.77 -5.62 4.84
CA VAL A 23 -6.65 -4.90 3.91
C VAL A 23 -6.22 -5.10 2.46
N LEU A 24 -4.93 -4.95 2.16
CA LEU A 24 -4.42 -5.04 0.78
C LEU A 24 -3.84 -6.41 0.41
N GLY A 25 -3.67 -7.31 1.37
CA GLY A 25 -3.22 -8.68 1.09
C GLY A 25 -1.73 -8.84 0.84
N MET A 26 -0.92 -7.86 1.24
CA MET A 26 0.54 -8.02 1.19
C MET A 26 1.02 -8.98 2.27
N GLN A 27 2.27 -9.40 2.15
CA GLN A 27 2.96 -10.22 3.14
C GLN A 27 4.01 -9.39 3.84
N LEU A 28 4.11 -9.54 5.15
CA LEU A 28 5.21 -8.95 5.91
C LEU A 28 6.44 -9.81 5.66
N LEU A 29 7.45 -9.23 5.01
CA LEU A 29 8.64 -9.97 4.59
C LEU A 29 9.72 -9.99 5.67
N ARG A 30 9.97 -8.85 6.31
CA ARG A 30 10.95 -8.73 7.37
C ARG A 30 10.77 -7.42 8.13
N THR A 31 11.30 -7.38 9.33
CA THR A 31 11.32 -6.17 10.17
C THR A 31 12.71 -5.97 10.75
N SER A 32 13.02 -4.74 11.11
CA SER A 32 14.25 -4.42 11.83
C SER A 32 14.06 -3.21 12.72
N GLU A 33 14.93 -3.07 13.72
CA GLU A 33 14.94 -1.91 14.60
C GLU A 33 16.35 -1.35 14.71
N ASN A 34 16.45 -0.03 14.80
CA ASN A 34 17.72 0.66 15.04
C ASN A 34 17.58 1.55 16.28
N PRO A 35 17.92 1.02 17.49
CA PRO A 35 17.78 1.80 18.72
C PRO A 35 18.69 3.01 18.79
N ASP A 36 19.85 2.98 18.13
CA ASP A 36 20.78 4.10 18.15
C ASP A 36 20.20 5.32 17.45
N TYR A 37 19.51 5.11 16.34
CA TYR A 37 18.86 6.17 15.56
C TYR A 37 17.36 6.24 15.76
N LYS A 38 16.81 5.37 16.61
CA LYS A 38 15.41 5.37 17.07
C LYS A 38 14.41 5.28 15.92
N TYR A 39 14.55 4.25 15.09
CA TYR A 39 13.56 3.94 14.06
C TYR A 39 13.35 2.44 13.92
N SER A 40 12.19 2.08 13.41
CA SER A 40 11.82 0.70 13.10
C SER A 40 11.38 0.61 11.63
N LEU A 41 11.71 -0.51 10.99
CA LEU A 41 11.38 -0.76 9.59
C LEU A 41 10.53 -2.02 9.45
N ALA A 42 9.64 -2.00 8.45
CA ALA A 42 8.93 -3.19 7.99
C ALA A 42 8.92 -3.19 6.47
N PHE A 43 9.22 -4.33 5.87
CA PHE A 43 9.19 -4.52 4.43
C PHE A 43 8.04 -5.44 4.07
N LEU A 44 7.21 -5.00 3.12
CA LEU A 44 6.03 -5.74 2.70
C LEU A 44 6.01 -5.87 1.18
N GLY A 45 5.42 -6.94 0.70
CA GLY A 45 5.32 -7.18 -0.73
C GLY A 45 4.36 -8.32 -1.02
N PHE A 46 4.27 -8.65 -2.31
CA PHE A 46 3.48 -9.77 -2.79
C PHE A 46 4.40 -10.95 -3.14
N ASP A 47 3.81 -12.12 -3.31
CA ASP A 47 4.51 -13.35 -3.75
C ASP A 47 5.75 -13.69 -2.90
N GLY A 48 5.67 -13.47 -1.57
CA GLY A 48 6.74 -13.83 -0.64
C GLY A 48 8.05 -13.08 -0.86
N GLY A 49 8.01 -11.91 -1.47
CA GLY A 49 9.21 -11.13 -1.75
C GLY A 49 9.87 -11.49 -3.08
N ASN A 50 9.06 -11.84 -4.07
CA ASN A 50 9.52 -12.14 -5.42
C ASN A 50 10.43 -11.03 -5.95
N PRO A 51 11.69 -11.34 -6.39
CA PRO A 51 12.60 -10.32 -6.91
C PRO A 51 12.08 -9.56 -8.14
N GLY A 52 11.07 -10.09 -8.83
CA GLY A 52 10.42 -9.40 -9.95
C GLY A 52 9.47 -8.29 -9.53
N GLN A 53 9.21 -8.14 -8.22
CA GLN A 53 8.32 -7.11 -7.69
C GLN A 53 9.05 -6.24 -6.68
N ALA A 54 8.76 -4.93 -6.71
CA ALA A 54 9.27 -4.00 -5.72
C ALA A 54 8.51 -4.16 -4.39
N GLU A 55 9.15 -3.75 -3.31
CA GLU A 55 8.60 -3.83 -1.96
C GLU A 55 8.18 -2.44 -1.48
N ILE A 56 7.35 -2.41 -0.46
CA ILE A 56 7.08 -1.21 0.32
C ILE A 56 7.93 -1.30 1.59
N GLU A 57 8.70 -0.24 1.88
CA GLU A 57 9.41 -0.10 3.15
C GLU A 57 8.63 0.90 4.02
N LEU A 58 8.13 0.45 5.15
CA LEU A 58 7.51 1.32 6.14
C LEU A 58 8.58 1.71 7.16
N THR A 59 8.72 3.02 7.38
CA THR A 59 9.66 3.55 8.37
C THR A 59 8.88 4.26 9.47
N TYR A 60 9.04 3.79 10.69
CA TYR A 60 8.52 4.47 11.87
C TYR A 60 9.67 5.12 12.63
N ASN A 61 9.68 6.44 12.68
CA ASN A 61 10.60 7.20 13.52
C ASN A 61 9.99 7.33 14.90
N TRP A 62 10.65 6.78 15.92
CA TRP A 62 10.08 6.66 17.26
C TRP A 62 9.61 8.02 17.80
N GLY A 63 8.35 8.06 18.22
CA GLY A 63 7.73 9.26 18.75
C GLY A 63 7.09 10.19 17.73
N VAL A 64 7.27 9.95 16.44
CA VAL A 64 6.64 10.78 15.39
C VAL A 64 5.36 10.09 14.91
N GLU A 65 4.21 10.66 15.27
CA GLU A 65 2.90 10.03 15.04
C GLU A 65 2.18 10.53 13.80
N SER A 66 2.65 11.62 13.19
CA SER A 66 2.01 12.18 11.99
C SER A 66 3.01 12.94 11.13
N TYR A 67 2.70 13.06 9.85
CA TYR A 67 3.52 13.77 8.87
C TYR A 67 2.63 14.63 7.98
N GLU A 68 3.19 15.73 7.49
CA GLU A 68 2.56 16.47 6.41
C GLU A 68 2.98 15.84 5.09
N LEU A 69 1.99 15.35 4.32
CA LEU A 69 2.28 14.74 3.03
C LEU A 69 2.48 15.78 1.94
N GLY A 70 1.90 16.98 2.12
CA GLY A 70 2.00 18.05 1.14
C GLY A 70 1.24 17.74 -0.15
N THR A 71 1.64 18.40 -1.23
CA THR A 71 0.99 18.28 -2.54
C THR A 71 1.86 17.61 -3.60
N ALA A 72 3.07 17.22 -3.24
CA ALA A 72 4.03 16.65 -4.20
C ALA A 72 3.88 15.13 -4.35
N TYR A 73 3.44 14.44 -3.30
CA TYR A 73 3.21 13.00 -3.37
C TYR A 73 1.97 12.70 -4.22
N GLY A 74 2.09 11.80 -5.18
CA GLY A 74 0.96 11.32 -5.96
C GLY A 74 0.36 10.07 -5.32
N HIS A 75 0.69 8.91 -5.86
CA HIS A 75 0.15 7.64 -5.39
C HIS A 75 1.06 6.48 -5.80
N ILE A 76 0.82 5.33 -5.18
CA ILE A 76 1.38 4.04 -5.60
C ILE A 76 0.23 3.29 -6.27
N ALA A 77 0.49 2.59 -7.38
CA ALA A 77 -0.53 1.83 -8.09
C ALA A 77 -0.34 0.33 -7.89
N LEU A 78 -1.45 -0.37 -7.69
CA LEU A 78 -1.50 -1.83 -7.59
C LEU A 78 -2.41 -2.37 -8.70
N ALA A 79 -1.96 -3.43 -9.37
CA ALA A 79 -2.77 -4.13 -10.35
C ALA A 79 -3.62 -5.18 -9.65
N VAL A 80 -4.90 -5.22 -9.97
CA VAL A 80 -5.84 -6.22 -9.44
C VAL A 80 -6.68 -6.78 -10.58
N PRO A 81 -7.17 -8.04 -10.48
CA PRO A 81 -7.96 -8.61 -11.55
C PRO A 81 -9.36 -7.99 -11.68
N ASP A 82 -9.94 -7.53 -10.57
CA ASP A 82 -11.29 -6.96 -10.54
C ASP A 82 -11.32 -5.85 -9.47
N VAL A 83 -11.34 -4.59 -9.93
CA VAL A 83 -11.32 -3.44 -9.02
C VAL A 83 -12.59 -3.34 -8.20
N TYR A 84 -13.75 -3.70 -8.77
CA TYR A 84 -15.02 -3.67 -8.03
C TYR A 84 -14.98 -4.64 -6.84
N ALA A 85 -14.53 -5.87 -7.08
CA ALA A 85 -14.41 -6.88 -6.02
C ALA A 85 -13.35 -6.47 -4.99
N ALA A 86 -12.23 -5.91 -5.43
CA ALA A 86 -11.17 -5.44 -4.54
C ALA A 86 -11.68 -4.33 -3.59
N CYS A 87 -12.46 -3.38 -4.11
CA CYS A 87 -13.03 -2.31 -3.29
C CYS A 87 -13.98 -2.85 -2.23
N GLU A 88 -14.83 -3.83 -2.57
CA GLU A 88 -15.74 -4.43 -1.61
C GLU A 88 -14.98 -5.16 -0.49
N LYS A 89 -13.93 -5.88 -0.83
CA LYS A 89 -13.07 -6.56 0.14
C LYS A 89 -12.35 -5.58 1.04
N ILE A 90 -11.83 -4.50 0.47
CA ILE A 90 -11.14 -3.44 1.22
C ILE A 90 -12.09 -2.81 2.23
N LYS A 91 -13.31 -2.45 1.81
CA LYS A 91 -14.32 -1.89 2.71
C LYS A 91 -14.70 -2.87 3.82
N ALA A 92 -14.88 -4.14 3.48
CA ALA A 92 -15.23 -5.18 4.44
C ALA A 92 -14.14 -5.36 5.52
N ASN A 93 -12.89 -5.09 5.18
CA ASN A 93 -11.77 -5.16 6.10
C ASN A 93 -11.42 -3.80 6.75
N GLY A 94 -12.32 -2.82 6.66
CA GLY A 94 -12.17 -1.53 7.33
C GLY A 94 -11.35 -0.50 6.57
N GLY A 95 -11.02 -0.76 5.30
CA GLY A 95 -10.29 0.20 4.49
C GLY A 95 -11.17 1.34 3.97
N ASN A 96 -10.53 2.42 3.55
CA ASN A 96 -11.20 3.63 3.10
C ASN A 96 -11.03 3.82 1.59
N VAL A 97 -12.10 3.60 0.84
CA VAL A 97 -12.15 3.84 -0.61
C VAL A 97 -12.56 5.29 -0.82
N THR A 98 -11.66 6.08 -1.41
CA THR A 98 -11.89 7.53 -1.60
C THR A 98 -12.41 7.86 -2.99
N ARG A 99 -12.17 6.99 -3.97
CA ARG A 99 -12.77 7.09 -5.30
C ARG A 99 -13.25 5.69 -5.67
N GLU A 100 -14.57 5.53 -5.82
CA GLU A 100 -15.19 4.24 -6.09
C GLU A 100 -14.72 3.64 -7.42
N ALA A 101 -14.78 2.32 -7.51
CA ALA A 101 -14.41 1.60 -8.72
C ALA A 101 -15.26 2.03 -9.92
N GLY A 102 -14.61 2.29 -11.02
CA GLY A 102 -15.28 2.68 -12.26
C GLY A 102 -14.29 3.07 -13.34
N PRO A 103 -14.76 3.25 -14.58
CA PRO A 103 -13.88 3.67 -15.67
C PRO A 103 -13.23 5.02 -15.38
N VAL A 104 -11.98 5.17 -15.81
CA VAL A 104 -11.30 6.45 -15.77
C VAL A 104 -11.98 7.40 -16.76
N LYS A 105 -12.09 8.69 -16.40
CA LYS A 105 -12.72 9.70 -17.24
C LYS A 105 -12.01 9.76 -18.59
N GLY A 106 -12.76 9.59 -19.67
CA GLY A 106 -12.23 9.63 -21.02
C GLY A 106 -11.57 8.35 -21.49
N GLY A 107 -11.66 7.27 -20.71
CA GLY A 107 -11.06 5.97 -21.05
C GLY A 107 -11.89 4.80 -20.58
N THR A 108 -11.35 3.59 -20.76
CA THR A 108 -12.03 2.34 -20.42
C THR A 108 -11.39 1.59 -19.25
N SER A 109 -10.21 2.01 -18.82
CA SER A 109 -9.55 1.36 -17.67
C SER A 109 -10.38 1.56 -16.41
N VAL A 110 -10.61 0.49 -15.67
CA VAL A 110 -11.32 0.55 -14.39
C VAL A 110 -10.30 0.78 -13.29
N ILE A 111 -10.53 1.81 -12.50
CA ILE A 111 -9.64 2.19 -11.39
C ILE A 111 -10.44 2.48 -10.13
N ALA A 112 -9.74 2.56 -9.02
CA ALA A 112 -10.25 3.10 -7.75
C ALA A 112 -9.10 3.73 -6.99
N PHE A 113 -9.41 4.55 -6.00
CA PHE A 113 -8.40 5.06 -5.05
C PHE A 113 -8.80 4.70 -3.64
N VAL A 114 -7.80 4.30 -2.87
CA VAL A 114 -7.92 4.08 -1.43
C VAL A 114 -6.83 4.88 -0.74
N VAL A 115 -6.95 5.08 0.57
CA VAL A 115 -5.89 5.70 1.36
C VAL A 115 -5.47 4.76 2.48
N ASP A 116 -4.19 4.81 2.82
CA ASP A 116 -3.66 4.08 3.95
C ASP A 116 -3.91 4.86 5.26
N PRO A 117 -3.55 4.31 6.44
CA PRO A 117 -3.82 5.00 7.71
C PRO A 117 -3.17 6.37 7.88
N ASP A 118 -2.10 6.65 7.14
CA ASP A 118 -1.41 7.95 7.18
C ASP A 118 -1.87 8.91 6.07
N GLY A 119 -2.79 8.46 5.21
CA GLY A 119 -3.31 9.27 4.12
C GLY A 119 -2.60 9.09 2.78
N TYR A 120 -1.66 8.16 2.67
CA TYR A 120 -1.00 7.88 1.39
C TYR A 120 -2.01 7.25 0.42
N LYS A 121 -2.11 7.85 -0.77
CA LYS A 121 -3.04 7.38 -1.80
C LYS A 121 -2.50 6.16 -2.51
N ILE A 122 -3.40 5.22 -2.79
CA ILE A 122 -3.10 4.00 -3.52
C ILE A 122 -4.15 3.86 -4.62
N GLU A 123 -3.68 3.74 -5.86
CA GLU A 123 -4.56 3.51 -7.01
C GLU A 123 -4.65 2.00 -7.27
N LEU A 124 -5.87 1.51 -7.43
CA LEU A 124 -6.11 0.15 -7.91
C LEU A 124 -6.43 0.22 -9.39
N ILE A 125 -5.74 -0.58 -10.19
CA ILE A 125 -5.92 -0.60 -11.66
C ILE A 125 -6.25 -2.01 -12.08
N GLN A 126 -7.33 -2.17 -12.83
CA GLN A 126 -7.75 -3.48 -13.30
C GLN A 126 -6.84 -3.98 -14.42
N ARG A 127 -6.27 -5.16 -14.22
CA ARG A 127 -5.39 -5.82 -15.20
C ARG A 127 -5.71 -7.30 -15.25
N SER A 128 -5.97 -7.82 -16.46
CA SER A 128 -6.14 -9.26 -16.67
C SER A 128 -4.80 -9.98 -16.41
N GLY A 129 -4.89 -11.21 -15.92
CA GLY A 129 -3.71 -12.01 -15.60
C GLY A 129 -3.05 -11.66 -14.27
N THR A 130 -3.60 -10.69 -13.50
CA THR A 130 -3.12 -10.36 -12.17
C THR A 130 -3.70 -11.33 -11.15
N SER A 131 -2.87 -11.74 -10.18
CA SER A 131 -3.32 -12.59 -9.08
C SER A 131 -4.02 -11.76 -8.01
N THR A 132 -5.04 -12.35 -7.37
CA THR A 132 -5.65 -11.74 -6.19
C THR A 132 -4.79 -12.07 -4.98
N PRO A 133 -4.39 -11.08 -4.16
CA PRO A 133 -3.66 -11.35 -2.93
C PRO A 133 -4.46 -12.22 -1.98
N ALA A 134 -3.77 -13.10 -1.30
CA ALA A 134 -4.38 -14.03 -0.33
C ALA A 134 -4.90 -13.30 0.92
#